data_a5c69d6ddcf4b3a26c0860bdbae7fa84
#
_entry.id   a5c69d6ddcf4b3a26c0860bdbae7fa84
#
_cell.length_a   1.000
_cell.length_b   1.000
_cell.length_c   1.000
_cell.angle_alpha   90.00
_cell.angle_beta   90.00
_cell.angle_gamma   90.00
#
_symmetry.space_group_name_H-M   'P 1'
#
loop_
_entity.id
_entity.type
_entity.pdbx_description
1 polymer ?
#
loop_
_entity_poly.entity_id
_entity_poly.type
_entity_poly.pdbx_seq_one_letter_code
_entity_poly.pdbx_strand_id
1 'polypeptide(L)'
;MTINLITFASILHKQVTIRSSHEAVLSELEKYFTVKFVDYRDIHQLTKDDFSIIFIATGGVERLVMQCFESLPRPAIILADGMQNSLAAALEISSWLRGRGMKSEILHGDFMSIVQRIQVLYTNFKAQRSLVGLLIGVIGTPSSWLIASNVDYLLAKRRWGIEYLDIPLERIYDVYDRIKDNEVGASCAAVASQALACREGTPEDMIKAMRLYRAIKRICKEEKLSAVTVSCFKLIERTGTTGCLALAMLNDEGIIAGCEGDLQSVFTLLVAKALTGKVGFMANPSMINARNNEIILAHCTIGMKQTERYIIRNHFETESGIGIQGLLPEGDVTIVKCGGECLDEYYLSTGTLTENTNYINMCRTQVRVKMNTPADYFLKNPLGNHHILLQGNYENSLNEFLMANSCKRTE
;
A
#
# COMPACT_ATOMS: atom_id res chain seq x y z
N MET A 1 -10.15 15.05 10.93
CA MET A 1 -9.50 15.38 9.64
C MET A 1 -9.46 16.88 9.48
N THR A 2 -8.29 17.46 9.17
CA THR A 2 -8.17 18.90 8.92
C THR A 2 -8.17 19.13 7.40
N ILE A 3 -9.01 20.05 6.93
CA ILE A 3 -9.10 20.47 5.53
C ILE A 3 -8.83 21.98 5.44
N ASN A 4 -8.05 22.41 4.47
CA ASN A 4 -7.88 23.82 4.15
C ASN A 4 -8.87 24.19 3.03
N LEU A 5 -9.75 25.13 3.28
CA LEU A 5 -10.76 25.57 2.34
C LEU A 5 -10.32 26.90 1.71
N ILE A 6 -9.71 26.82 0.52
CA ILE A 6 -9.20 27.98 -0.22
C ILE A 6 -10.38 28.69 -0.87
N THR A 7 -10.74 29.85 -0.36
CA THR A 7 -11.95 30.57 -0.74
C THR A 7 -11.69 31.55 -1.88
N PHE A 8 -12.38 31.37 -2.98
CA PHE A 8 -12.45 32.30 -4.11
C PHE A 8 -13.81 32.99 -4.13
N ALA A 9 -13.80 34.30 -3.95
CA ALA A 9 -15.00 35.10 -4.00
C ALA A 9 -14.76 36.42 -4.76
N SER A 10 -15.76 36.90 -5.45
CA SER A 10 -15.71 38.20 -6.12
C SER A 10 -15.51 39.33 -5.10
N ILE A 11 -14.69 40.30 -5.45
CA ILE A 11 -14.43 41.51 -4.64
C ILE A 11 -15.69 42.33 -4.33
N LEU A 12 -16.77 42.08 -5.06
CA LEU A 12 -18.07 42.71 -4.82
C LEU A 12 -18.80 42.17 -3.58
N HIS A 13 -18.35 41.03 -3.03
CA HIS A 13 -18.97 40.38 -1.87
C HIS A 13 -18.06 40.52 -0.63
N LYS A 14 -18.63 41.02 0.48
CA LYS A 14 -17.92 41.08 1.77
C LYS A 14 -17.78 39.69 2.37
N GLN A 15 -16.71 39.41 3.11
CA GLN A 15 -16.47 38.09 3.74
C GLN A 15 -17.62 37.64 4.66
N VAL A 16 -18.24 38.55 5.41
CA VAL A 16 -19.40 38.24 6.26
C VAL A 16 -20.58 37.75 5.43
N THR A 17 -20.79 38.36 4.25
CA THR A 17 -21.87 37.95 3.32
C THR A 17 -21.60 36.58 2.69
N ILE A 18 -20.32 36.24 2.44
CA ILE A 18 -19.93 34.94 1.90
C ILE A 18 -20.32 33.82 2.87
N ARG A 19 -19.90 33.94 4.15
CA ARG A 19 -20.21 32.88 5.15
C ARG A 19 -21.72 32.69 5.30
N SER A 20 -22.50 33.77 5.43
CA SER A 20 -23.96 33.66 5.60
C SER A 20 -24.67 33.11 4.36
N SER A 21 -24.16 33.40 3.14
CA SER A 21 -24.73 32.87 1.91
C SER A 21 -24.46 31.37 1.69
N HIS A 22 -23.43 30.81 2.35
CA HIS A 22 -23.00 29.42 2.22
C HIS A 22 -23.06 28.67 3.55
N GLU A 23 -23.82 29.19 4.54
CA GLU A 23 -23.87 28.65 5.90
C GLU A 23 -24.26 27.18 5.94
N ALA A 24 -25.19 26.76 5.09
CA ALA A 24 -25.64 25.37 5.04
C ALA A 24 -24.50 24.40 4.73
N VAL A 25 -23.67 24.68 3.72
CA VAL A 25 -22.55 23.80 3.34
C VAL A 25 -21.40 23.92 4.31
N LEU A 26 -21.09 25.13 4.79
CA LEU A 26 -19.95 25.35 5.67
C LEU A 26 -20.18 24.78 7.07
N SER A 27 -21.35 25.01 7.66
CA SER A 27 -21.69 24.48 8.99
C SER A 27 -21.76 22.94 9.01
N GLU A 28 -22.20 22.35 7.90
CA GLU A 28 -22.19 20.90 7.79
C GLU A 28 -20.75 20.34 7.66
N LEU A 29 -19.89 20.94 6.85
CA LEU A 29 -18.49 20.52 6.78
C LEU A 29 -17.79 20.59 8.15
N GLU A 30 -18.05 21.63 8.91
CA GLU A 30 -17.48 21.83 10.25
C GLU A 30 -17.94 20.76 11.27
N LYS A 31 -19.04 20.02 11.02
CA LYS A 31 -19.43 18.87 11.86
C LYS A 31 -18.53 17.64 11.68
N TYR A 32 -17.97 17.47 10.49
CA TYR A 32 -17.16 16.27 10.12
C TYR A 32 -15.67 16.55 10.05
N PHE A 33 -15.29 17.81 9.84
CA PHE A 33 -13.91 18.23 9.59
C PHE A 33 -13.51 19.43 10.43
N THR A 34 -12.25 19.52 10.77
CA THR A 34 -11.65 20.77 11.23
C THR A 34 -11.36 21.61 10.00
N VAL A 35 -12.20 22.61 9.74
CA VAL A 35 -12.07 23.48 8.55
C VAL A 35 -11.20 24.68 8.85
N LYS A 36 -10.15 24.88 8.06
CA LYS A 36 -9.33 26.11 8.07
C LYS A 36 -9.65 26.89 6.80
N PHE A 37 -10.19 28.10 6.98
CA PHE A 37 -10.44 28.99 5.86
C PHE A 37 -9.16 29.68 5.44
N VAL A 38 -8.83 29.63 4.16
CA VAL A 38 -7.65 30.26 3.56
C VAL A 38 -8.15 31.18 2.44
N ASP A 39 -7.78 32.45 2.50
CA ASP A 39 -8.04 33.37 1.39
C ASP A 39 -7.18 32.98 0.18
N TYR A 40 -7.71 33.07 -1.05
CA TYR A 40 -6.94 32.71 -2.24
C TYR A 40 -5.61 33.50 -2.37
N ARG A 41 -5.52 34.68 -1.78
CA ARG A 41 -4.30 35.51 -1.75
C ARG A 41 -3.20 34.89 -0.89
N ASP A 42 -3.56 34.06 0.08
CA ASP A 42 -2.65 33.40 1.01
C ASP A 42 -2.34 31.94 0.62
N ILE A 43 -2.79 31.50 -0.57
CA ILE A 43 -2.58 30.13 -1.07
C ILE A 43 -1.11 29.70 -1.08
N HIS A 44 -0.20 30.65 -1.25
CA HIS A 44 1.26 30.43 -1.24
C HIS A 44 1.82 29.98 0.12
N GLN A 45 1.06 30.13 1.20
CA GLN A 45 1.42 29.67 2.55
C GLN A 45 1.15 28.18 2.74
N LEU A 46 0.33 27.57 1.88
CA LEU A 46 0.03 26.15 1.91
C LEU A 46 1.18 25.33 1.35
N THR A 47 1.40 24.19 1.96
CA THR A 47 2.43 23.22 1.56
C THR A 47 1.82 22.03 0.84
N LYS A 48 2.67 21.18 0.28
CA LYS A 48 2.21 19.90 -0.33
C LYS A 48 1.65 18.92 0.69
N ASP A 49 1.87 19.13 1.99
CA ASP A 49 1.35 18.28 3.08
C ASP A 49 -0.02 18.73 3.59
N ASP A 50 -0.53 19.83 3.05
CA ASP A 50 -1.83 20.39 3.37
C ASP A 50 -2.92 19.87 2.43
N PHE A 51 -3.87 19.11 2.97
CA PHE A 51 -5.05 18.72 2.19
C PHE A 51 -5.95 19.94 2.00
N SER A 52 -6.12 20.34 0.73
CA SER A 52 -6.77 21.60 0.38
C SER A 52 -7.88 21.39 -0.63
N ILE A 53 -9.00 22.09 -0.42
CA ILE A 53 -10.17 22.14 -1.29
C ILE A 53 -10.37 23.59 -1.76
N ILE A 54 -10.57 23.78 -3.05
CA ILE A 54 -10.87 25.07 -3.67
C ILE A 54 -12.35 25.33 -3.51
N PHE A 55 -12.75 26.30 -2.69
CA PHE A 55 -14.14 26.69 -2.52
C PHE A 55 -14.45 27.87 -3.45
N ILE A 56 -15.29 27.65 -4.44
CA ILE A 56 -15.83 28.68 -5.32
C ILE A 56 -17.09 29.22 -4.67
N ALA A 57 -16.96 30.35 -3.98
CA ALA A 57 -18.06 30.97 -3.26
C ALA A 57 -18.98 31.79 -4.18
N THR A 58 -18.45 32.39 -5.25
CA THR A 58 -19.26 33.20 -6.20
C THR A 58 -18.83 32.97 -7.63
N GLY A 59 -19.69 33.26 -8.59
CA GLY A 59 -19.29 33.43 -9.98
C GLY A 59 -18.38 34.65 -10.19
N GLY A 60 -17.75 34.74 -11.35
CA GLY A 60 -16.87 35.85 -11.73
C GLY A 60 -15.48 35.79 -11.10
N VAL A 61 -15.06 34.62 -10.59
CA VAL A 61 -13.75 34.37 -9.95
C VAL A 61 -12.78 33.60 -10.84
N GLU A 62 -13.18 33.21 -12.03
CA GLU A 62 -12.43 32.37 -12.95
C GLU A 62 -11.03 32.95 -13.22
N ARG A 63 -10.96 34.28 -13.42
CA ARG A 63 -9.70 34.98 -13.66
C ARG A 63 -8.78 34.98 -12.42
N LEU A 64 -9.35 35.01 -11.20
CA LEU A 64 -8.59 34.91 -9.96
C LEU A 64 -7.96 33.53 -9.82
N VAL A 65 -8.72 32.46 -10.13
CA VAL A 65 -8.20 31.09 -10.14
C VAL A 65 -7.08 30.94 -11.17
N MET A 66 -7.23 31.52 -12.37
CA MET A 66 -6.18 31.52 -13.38
C MET A 66 -4.88 32.18 -12.87
N GLN A 67 -4.97 33.26 -12.14
CA GLN A 67 -3.80 33.99 -11.57
C GLN A 67 -3.07 33.12 -10.52
N CYS A 68 -3.78 32.24 -9.82
CA CYS A 68 -3.23 31.34 -8.80
C CYS A 68 -2.78 29.99 -9.35
N PHE A 69 -2.84 29.72 -10.67
CA PHE A 69 -2.68 28.40 -11.27
C PHE A 69 -1.49 27.60 -10.77
N GLU A 70 -0.32 28.21 -10.65
CA GLU A 70 0.90 27.52 -10.18
C GLU A 70 0.85 27.12 -8.71
N SER A 71 0.05 27.80 -7.90
CA SER A 71 -0.12 27.55 -6.47
C SER A 71 -1.32 26.67 -6.14
N LEU A 72 -2.16 26.31 -7.11
CA LEU A 72 -3.33 25.47 -6.89
C LEU A 72 -2.92 24.05 -6.44
N PRO A 73 -3.66 23.42 -5.52
CA PRO A 73 -3.46 22.02 -5.15
C PRO A 73 -3.67 21.10 -6.37
N ARG A 74 -2.88 20.04 -6.46
CA ARG A 74 -2.90 19.06 -7.57
C ARG A 74 -3.13 17.65 -7.03
N PRO A 75 -4.23 16.96 -7.40
CA PRO A 75 -5.36 17.41 -8.24
C PRO A 75 -6.18 18.53 -7.57
N ALA A 76 -6.91 19.29 -8.39
CA ALA A 76 -7.78 20.36 -7.89
C ALA A 76 -9.13 19.78 -7.45
N ILE A 77 -9.43 19.81 -6.16
CA ILE A 77 -10.74 19.45 -5.60
C ILE A 77 -11.51 20.76 -5.45
N ILE A 78 -12.64 20.89 -6.15
CA ILE A 78 -13.41 22.12 -6.22
C ILE A 78 -14.76 21.89 -5.51
N LEU A 79 -15.05 22.66 -4.47
CA LEU A 79 -16.35 22.69 -3.82
C LEU A 79 -17.18 23.85 -4.35
N ALA A 80 -18.42 23.59 -4.77
CA ALA A 80 -19.37 24.59 -5.17
C ALA A 80 -20.80 24.16 -4.76
N ASP A 81 -21.48 24.95 -3.97
CA ASP A 81 -22.84 24.65 -3.48
C ASP A 81 -23.97 25.14 -4.41
N GLY A 82 -23.62 25.84 -5.48
CA GLY A 82 -24.56 26.39 -6.45
C GLY A 82 -25.06 27.80 -6.11
N MET A 83 -24.85 28.26 -4.89
CA MET A 83 -25.22 29.63 -4.52
C MET A 83 -24.33 30.66 -5.24
N GLN A 84 -24.85 31.86 -5.47
CA GLN A 84 -24.08 32.97 -6.07
C GLN A 84 -23.39 32.62 -7.42
N ASN A 85 -23.98 31.75 -8.24
CA ASN A 85 -23.41 31.21 -9.50
C ASN A 85 -22.08 30.42 -9.29
N SER A 86 -21.81 29.93 -8.11
CA SER A 86 -20.57 29.20 -7.81
C SER A 86 -20.37 27.94 -8.67
N LEU A 87 -21.45 27.19 -8.95
CA LEU A 87 -21.36 25.98 -9.77
C LEU A 87 -21.01 26.29 -11.22
N ALA A 88 -21.61 27.34 -11.81
CA ALA A 88 -21.30 27.75 -13.18
C ALA A 88 -19.81 28.10 -13.32
N ALA A 89 -19.28 28.88 -12.38
CA ALA A 89 -17.85 29.19 -12.33
C ALA A 89 -16.96 27.94 -12.12
N ALA A 90 -17.37 27.02 -11.23
CA ALA A 90 -16.64 25.77 -11.01
C ALA A 90 -16.54 24.90 -12.28
N LEU A 91 -17.61 24.82 -13.07
CA LEU A 91 -17.62 24.09 -14.36
C LEU A 91 -16.64 24.70 -15.37
N GLU A 92 -16.63 26.02 -15.50
CA GLU A 92 -15.72 26.74 -16.41
C GLU A 92 -14.26 26.55 -15.93
N ILE A 93 -13.99 26.73 -14.64
CA ILE A 93 -12.67 26.51 -14.04
C ILE A 93 -12.18 25.07 -14.26
N SER A 94 -13.01 24.07 -13.98
CA SER A 94 -12.65 22.67 -14.16
C SER A 94 -12.31 22.35 -15.63
N SER A 95 -13.09 22.88 -16.57
CA SER A 95 -12.83 22.73 -18.00
C SER A 95 -11.50 23.37 -18.40
N TRP A 96 -11.22 24.57 -17.89
CA TRP A 96 -9.98 25.29 -18.16
C TRP A 96 -8.75 24.58 -17.58
N LEU A 97 -8.85 24.03 -16.33
CA LEU A 97 -7.79 23.26 -15.69
C LEU A 97 -7.47 21.99 -16.48
N ARG A 98 -8.51 21.26 -16.92
CA ARG A 98 -8.35 20.07 -17.77
C ARG A 98 -7.62 20.36 -19.08
N GLY A 99 -7.94 21.50 -19.72
CA GLY A 99 -7.25 21.95 -20.92
C GLY A 99 -5.75 22.24 -20.72
N ARG A 100 -5.31 22.36 -19.46
CA ARG A 100 -3.90 22.52 -19.05
C ARG A 100 -3.28 21.26 -18.44
N GLY A 101 -3.95 20.12 -18.59
CA GLY A 101 -3.45 18.84 -18.07
C GLY A 101 -3.59 18.67 -16.55
N MET A 102 -4.30 19.57 -15.86
CA MET A 102 -4.57 19.44 -14.43
C MET A 102 -5.88 18.66 -14.21
N LYS A 103 -5.78 17.54 -13.49
CA LYS A 103 -6.97 16.79 -13.05
C LYS A 103 -7.76 17.63 -12.05
N SER A 104 -9.07 17.65 -12.19
CA SER A 104 -9.97 18.34 -11.26
C SER A 104 -11.25 17.54 -11.04
N GLU A 105 -11.85 17.71 -9.87
CA GLU A 105 -13.13 17.12 -9.50
C GLU A 105 -13.98 18.17 -8.80
N ILE A 106 -15.27 18.27 -9.17
CA ILE A 106 -16.21 19.18 -8.55
C ILE A 106 -17.08 18.41 -7.54
N LEU A 107 -17.07 18.89 -6.31
CA LEU A 107 -17.93 18.43 -5.23
C LEU A 107 -19.18 19.32 -5.20
N HIS A 108 -20.33 18.73 -5.56
CA HIS A 108 -21.62 19.42 -5.61
C HIS A 108 -22.75 18.41 -5.38
N GLY A 109 -23.90 18.88 -4.85
CA GLY A 109 -25.10 18.08 -4.69
C GLY A 109 -25.39 17.70 -3.23
N ASP A 110 -25.76 16.44 -3.02
CA ASP A 110 -26.11 15.92 -1.71
C ASP A 110 -24.93 16.00 -0.72
N PHE A 111 -25.25 16.51 0.45
CA PHE A 111 -24.27 16.86 1.45
C PHE A 111 -23.49 15.66 1.98
N MET A 112 -24.20 14.56 2.30
CA MET A 112 -23.54 13.35 2.81
C MET A 112 -22.63 12.72 1.76
N SER A 113 -22.99 12.76 0.50
CA SER A 113 -22.16 12.35 -0.62
C SER A 113 -20.89 13.19 -0.72
N ILE A 114 -20.98 14.50 -0.53
CA ILE A 114 -19.81 15.40 -0.49
C ILE A 114 -18.89 15.02 0.67
N VAL A 115 -19.42 14.82 1.88
CA VAL A 115 -18.64 14.43 3.07
C VAL A 115 -17.92 13.10 2.83
N GLN A 116 -18.64 12.09 2.37
CA GLN A 116 -18.05 10.78 2.05
C GLN A 116 -16.94 10.90 0.99
N ARG A 117 -17.19 11.71 -0.04
CA ARG A 117 -16.19 11.95 -1.10
C ARG A 117 -14.95 12.63 -0.57
N ILE A 118 -15.07 13.65 0.27
CA ILE A 118 -13.94 14.31 0.94
C ILE A 118 -13.15 13.31 1.79
N GLN A 119 -13.81 12.42 2.52
CA GLN A 119 -13.14 11.40 3.33
C GLN A 119 -12.29 10.46 2.48
N VAL A 120 -12.81 10.01 1.33
CA VAL A 120 -12.07 9.17 0.39
C VAL A 120 -10.87 9.92 -0.19
N LEU A 121 -11.07 11.15 -0.66
CA LEU A 121 -9.99 11.99 -1.22
C LEU A 121 -8.91 12.29 -0.17
N TYR A 122 -9.31 12.55 1.08
CA TYR A 122 -8.38 12.76 2.19
C TYR A 122 -7.58 11.49 2.49
N THR A 123 -8.21 10.31 2.48
CA THR A 123 -7.54 9.02 2.68
C THR A 123 -6.51 8.77 1.58
N ASN A 124 -6.87 9.00 0.33
CA ASN A 124 -5.98 8.86 -0.82
C ASN A 124 -4.79 9.84 -0.73
N PHE A 125 -5.06 11.09 -0.35
CA PHE A 125 -4.01 12.08 -0.12
C PHE A 125 -3.05 11.64 0.99
N LYS A 126 -3.56 11.18 2.13
CA LYS A 126 -2.72 10.70 3.25
C LYS A 126 -1.91 9.49 2.86
N ALA A 127 -2.49 8.54 2.13
CA ALA A 127 -1.79 7.37 1.62
C ALA A 127 -0.63 7.78 0.69
N GLN A 128 -0.91 8.68 -0.28
CA GLN A 128 0.13 9.18 -1.18
C GLN A 128 1.26 9.89 -0.41
N ARG A 129 0.91 10.74 0.57
CA ARG A 129 1.91 11.46 1.37
C ARG A 129 2.73 10.52 2.26
N SER A 130 2.13 9.43 2.75
CA SER A 130 2.84 8.45 3.58
C SER A 130 3.86 7.61 2.81
N LEU A 131 3.77 7.55 1.49
CA LEU A 131 4.76 6.88 0.64
C LEU A 131 6.00 7.75 0.37
N VAL A 132 5.85 9.08 0.41
CA VAL A 132 6.94 10.01 0.08
C VAL A 132 8.05 9.95 1.14
N GLY A 133 9.27 9.73 0.68
CA GLY A 133 10.46 9.63 1.54
C GLY A 133 10.65 8.27 2.22
N LEU A 134 9.81 7.26 1.91
CA LEU A 134 10.05 5.90 2.40
C LEU A 134 11.30 5.33 1.75
N LEU A 135 12.15 4.72 2.57
CA LEU A 135 13.35 4.01 2.14
C LEU A 135 13.13 2.50 2.19
N ILE A 136 13.28 1.84 1.05
CA ILE A 136 13.13 0.39 0.88
C ILE A 136 14.52 -0.22 0.76
N GLY A 137 14.90 -1.09 1.72
CA GLY A 137 16.15 -1.83 1.63
C GLY A 137 16.03 -3.03 0.69
N VAL A 138 16.97 -3.16 -0.22
CA VAL A 138 17.11 -4.31 -1.12
C VAL A 138 18.32 -5.10 -0.68
N ILE A 139 18.09 -6.14 0.12
CA ILE A 139 19.18 -6.95 0.71
C ILE A 139 19.56 -8.07 -0.24
N GLY A 140 20.75 -7.95 -0.80
CA GLY A 140 21.20 -8.73 -1.92
C GLY A 140 20.67 -8.15 -3.24
N THR A 141 20.66 -8.96 -4.29
CA THR A 141 20.04 -8.58 -5.58
C THR A 141 18.70 -9.29 -5.72
N PRO A 142 17.76 -8.76 -6.50
CA PRO A 142 16.58 -9.52 -6.89
C PRO A 142 16.95 -10.91 -7.39
N SER A 143 16.11 -11.89 -7.11
CA SER A 143 16.32 -13.26 -7.58
C SER A 143 16.31 -13.32 -9.10
N SER A 144 17.19 -14.12 -9.70
CA SER A 144 17.40 -14.14 -11.16
C SER A 144 16.17 -14.58 -11.97
N TRP A 145 15.22 -15.24 -11.35
CA TRP A 145 13.94 -15.63 -11.99
C TRP A 145 12.87 -14.53 -11.97
N LEU A 146 13.08 -13.44 -11.22
CA LEU A 146 12.17 -12.28 -11.21
C LEU A 146 12.47 -11.33 -12.37
N ILE A 147 12.40 -11.84 -13.59
CA ILE A 147 12.78 -11.11 -14.80
C ILE A 147 11.82 -9.98 -15.18
N ALA A 148 10.58 -10.02 -14.69
CA ALA A 148 9.54 -9.00 -14.94
C ALA A 148 9.31 -8.05 -13.76
N SER A 149 9.92 -8.30 -12.58
CA SER A 149 9.65 -7.56 -11.36
C SER A 149 10.69 -6.46 -11.05
N ASN A 150 11.46 -6.05 -12.06
CA ASN A 150 12.41 -4.97 -11.93
C ASN A 150 11.72 -3.61 -11.82
N VAL A 151 12.36 -2.67 -11.13
CA VAL A 151 11.89 -1.29 -10.94
C VAL A 151 13.03 -0.34 -11.25
N ASP A 152 12.75 0.70 -12.02
CA ASP A 152 13.65 1.83 -12.18
C ASP A 152 13.57 2.73 -10.95
N TYR A 153 14.65 2.79 -10.15
CA TYR A 153 14.71 3.54 -8.89
C TYR A 153 14.46 5.04 -9.07
N LEU A 154 14.92 5.62 -10.17
CA LEU A 154 14.73 7.05 -10.42
C LEU A 154 13.28 7.36 -10.82
N LEU A 155 12.68 6.51 -11.65
CA LEU A 155 11.29 6.66 -12.05
C LEU A 155 10.35 6.42 -10.86
N ALA A 156 10.61 5.41 -10.03
CA ALA A 156 9.87 5.16 -8.80
C ALA A 156 9.95 6.35 -7.83
N LYS A 157 11.15 6.94 -7.65
CA LYS A 157 11.34 8.14 -6.83
C LYS A 157 10.56 9.34 -7.39
N ARG A 158 10.63 9.59 -8.69
CA ARG A 158 9.90 10.70 -9.33
C ARG A 158 8.39 10.55 -9.21
N ARG A 159 7.88 9.33 -9.36
CA ARG A 159 6.45 9.03 -9.38
C ARG A 159 5.83 8.95 -8.00
N TRP A 160 6.48 8.23 -7.09
CA TRP A 160 5.94 7.85 -5.79
C TRP A 160 6.64 8.53 -4.61
N GLY A 161 7.81 9.10 -4.84
CA GLY A 161 8.65 9.67 -3.78
C GLY A 161 9.35 8.63 -2.92
N ILE A 162 9.29 7.33 -3.28
CA ILE A 162 9.99 6.24 -2.57
C ILE A 162 11.43 6.13 -3.05
N GLU A 163 12.30 5.62 -2.19
CA GLU A 163 13.70 5.37 -2.50
C GLU A 163 14.07 3.91 -2.23
N TYR A 164 14.93 3.35 -3.07
CA TYR A 164 15.50 2.02 -2.88
C TYR A 164 16.97 2.15 -2.51
N LEU A 165 17.41 1.31 -1.56
CA LEU A 165 18.78 1.23 -1.09
C LEU A 165 19.30 -0.20 -1.21
N ASP A 166 20.27 -0.42 -2.09
CA ASP A 166 20.93 -1.72 -2.21
C ASP A 166 21.84 -1.96 -1.02
N ILE A 167 21.67 -3.11 -0.37
CA ILE A 167 22.41 -3.53 0.80
C ILE A 167 23.05 -4.89 0.49
N PRO A 168 24.39 -5.01 0.53
CA PRO A 168 25.06 -6.27 0.24
C PRO A 168 24.75 -7.34 1.29
N LEU A 169 24.70 -8.61 0.87
CA LEU A 169 24.42 -9.74 1.77
C LEU A 169 25.46 -9.88 2.88
N GLU A 170 26.69 -9.48 2.61
CA GLU A 170 27.80 -9.46 3.57
C GLU A 170 27.44 -8.67 4.83
N ARG A 171 26.65 -7.61 4.67
CA ARG A 171 26.15 -6.80 5.78
C ARG A 171 25.27 -7.62 6.73
N ILE A 172 24.43 -8.53 6.17
CA ILE A 172 23.65 -9.47 7.01
C ILE A 172 24.56 -10.46 7.70
N TYR A 173 25.50 -11.06 6.98
CA TYR A 173 26.40 -12.07 7.54
C TYR A 173 27.19 -11.51 8.70
N ASP A 174 27.75 -10.32 8.58
CA ASP A 174 28.48 -9.63 9.65
C ASP A 174 27.65 -9.41 10.91
N VAL A 175 26.39 -9.06 10.75
CA VAL A 175 25.47 -8.85 11.88
C VAL A 175 25.03 -10.20 12.46
N TYR A 176 24.67 -11.17 11.60
CA TYR A 176 24.23 -12.50 11.97
C TYR A 176 25.26 -13.24 12.82
N ASP A 177 26.53 -13.22 12.41
CA ASP A 177 27.63 -13.94 13.10
C ASP A 177 27.91 -13.37 14.50
N ARG A 178 27.55 -12.13 14.78
CA ARG A 178 27.71 -11.48 16.10
C ARG A 178 26.58 -11.80 17.08
N ILE A 179 25.42 -12.27 16.60
CA ILE A 179 24.25 -12.58 17.44
C ILE A 179 24.46 -13.99 18.03
N LYS A 180 24.46 -14.08 19.36
CA LYS A 180 24.63 -15.35 20.06
C LYS A 180 23.30 -16.09 20.25
N ASP A 181 23.33 -17.40 20.32
CA ASP A 181 22.15 -18.24 20.45
C ASP A 181 21.36 -17.97 21.74
N ASN A 182 22.04 -17.66 22.85
CA ASN A 182 21.39 -17.30 24.10
C ASN A 182 20.60 -15.98 24.05
N GLU A 183 20.92 -15.11 23.11
CA GLU A 183 20.17 -13.84 22.91
C GLU A 183 18.80 -14.05 22.28
N VAL A 184 18.58 -15.16 21.58
CA VAL A 184 17.35 -15.43 20.84
C VAL A 184 16.42 -16.45 21.47
N GLY A 185 16.89 -17.21 22.45
CA GLY A 185 16.16 -18.34 23.07
C GLY A 185 14.75 -17.97 23.56
N ALA A 186 14.60 -16.85 24.27
CA ALA A 186 13.29 -16.40 24.75
C ALA A 186 12.33 -16.09 23.61
N SER A 187 12.83 -15.49 22.51
CA SER A 187 12.02 -15.19 21.32
C SER A 187 11.61 -16.47 20.58
N CYS A 188 12.51 -17.45 20.50
CA CYS A 188 12.20 -18.78 19.94
C CYS A 188 11.08 -19.47 20.73
N ALA A 189 11.19 -19.49 22.05
CA ALA A 189 10.17 -20.05 22.92
C ALA A 189 8.81 -19.36 22.79
N ALA A 190 8.81 -18.03 22.67
CA ALA A 190 7.57 -17.26 22.48
C ALA A 190 6.86 -17.60 21.16
N VAL A 191 7.59 -17.70 20.05
CA VAL A 191 7.01 -18.09 18.76
C VAL A 191 6.51 -19.54 18.79
N ALA A 192 7.29 -20.45 19.37
CA ALA A 192 6.92 -21.86 19.47
C ALA A 192 5.68 -22.10 20.36
N SER A 193 5.56 -21.37 21.48
CA SER A 193 4.43 -21.51 22.41
C SER A 193 3.09 -21.02 21.87
N GLN A 194 3.09 -20.11 20.90
CA GLN A 194 1.89 -19.58 20.26
C GLN A 194 1.47 -20.40 19.04
N ALA A 195 2.34 -21.25 18.52
CA ALA A 195 2.04 -22.11 17.38
C ALA A 195 1.06 -23.23 17.77
N LEU A 196 0.15 -23.57 16.85
CA LEU A 196 -0.75 -24.72 16.99
C LEU A 196 0.05 -26.03 17.06
N ALA A 197 1.13 -26.12 16.31
CA ALA A 197 2.07 -27.24 16.28
C ALA A 197 3.42 -26.83 15.69
N CYS A 198 4.45 -27.61 15.98
CA CYS A 198 5.72 -27.58 15.27
C CYS A 198 5.90 -28.96 14.61
N ARG A 199 5.86 -29.01 13.27
CA ARG A 199 5.86 -30.30 12.54
C ARG A 199 7.24 -30.71 12.04
N GLU A 200 7.98 -29.79 11.39
CA GLU A 200 9.27 -30.13 10.79
C GLU A 200 10.45 -29.31 11.32
N GLY A 201 10.24 -28.10 11.83
CA GLY A 201 11.33 -27.24 12.30
C GLY A 201 11.98 -27.77 13.58
N THR A 202 13.32 -27.83 13.62
CA THR A 202 14.08 -28.18 14.81
C THR A 202 14.34 -26.97 15.70
N PRO A 203 14.68 -27.15 16.99
CA PRO A 203 15.15 -26.06 17.86
C PRO A 203 16.34 -25.27 17.27
N GLU A 204 17.27 -25.99 16.62
CA GLU A 204 18.43 -25.37 15.96
C GLU A 204 18.01 -24.49 14.75
N ASP A 205 17.08 -24.99 13.92
CA ASP A 205 16.53 -24.18 12.81
C ASP A 205 15.85 -22.92 13.31
N MET A 206 15.11 -23.03 14.42
CA MET A 206 14.46 -21.88 15.06
C MET A 206 15.47 -20.83 15.54
N ILE A 207 16.56 -21.27 16.15
CA ILE A 207 17.66 -20.39 16.61
C ILE A 207 18.28 -19.66 15.40
N LYS A 208 18.62 -20.39 14.33
CA LYS A 208 19.21 -19.81 13.12
C LYS A 208 18.25 -18.80 12.48
N ALA A 209 16.98 -19.15 12.33
CA ALA A 209 15.97 -18.25 11.76
C ALA A 209 15.74 -17.01 12.63
N MET A 210 15.76 -17.14 13.94
CA MET A 210 15.60 -16.02 14.87
C MET A 210 16.82 -15.09 14.89
N ARG A 211 18.03 -15.63 14.76
CA ARG A 211 19.25 -14.83 14.58
C ARG A 211 19.18 -14.02 13.28
N LEU A 212 18.71 -14.65 12.20
CA LEU A 212 18.51 -13.97 10.91
C LEU A 212 17.48 -12.83 11.01
N TYR A 213 16.34 -13.08 11.68
CA TYR A 213 15.36 -12.03 11.96
C TYR A 213 16.00 -10.84 12.69
N ARG A 214 16.75 -11.08 13.77
CA ARG A 214 17.42 -10.00 14.51
C ARG A 214 18.44 -9.25 13.65
N ALA A 215 19.18 -9.98 12.80
CA ALA A 215 20.15 -9.36 11.90
C ALA A 215 19.47 -8.40 10.91
N ILE A 216 18.41 -8.86 10.23
CA ILE A 216 17.67 -8.03 9.29
C ILE A 216 17.02 -6.84 10.01
N LYS A 217 16.36 -7.07 11.14
CA LYS A 217 15.74 -6.01 11.95
C LYS A 217 16.74 -4.94 12.39
N ARG A 218 17.95 -5.35 12.78
CA ARG A 218 19.02 -4.43 13.16
C ARG A 218 19.43 -3.56 11.98
N ILE A 219 19.60 -4.14 10.79
CA ILE A 219 19.90 -3.40 9.57
C ILE A 219 18.76 -2.42 9.23
N CYS A 220 17.50 -2.87 9.30
CA CYS A 220 16.36 -1.98 9.10
C CYS A 220 16.38 -0.76 10.02
N LYS A 221 16.79 -0.95 11.29
CA LYS A 221 16.90 0.15 12.25
C LYS A 221 18.09 1.07 11.96
N GLU A 222 19.28 0.50 11.67
CA GLU A 222 20.50 1.25 11.39
C GLU A 222 20.34 2.13 10.14
N GLU A 223 19.77 1.57 9.07
CA GLU A 223 19.54 2.27 7.79
C GLU A 223 18.20 3.03 7.74
N LYS A 224 17.41 3.01 8.83
CA LYS A 224 16.07 3.64 8.93
C LYS A 224 15.11 3.21 7.82
N LEU A 225 15.13 1.92 7.49
CA LEU A 225 14.29 1.37 6.43
C LEU A 225 12.82 1.33 6.85
N SER A 226 11.95 1.74 5.95
CA SER A 226 10.49 1.64 6.09
C SER A 226 9.97 0.28 5.62
N ALA A 227 10.70 -0.34 4.71
CA ALA A 227 10.42 -1.66 4.17
C ALA A 227 11.70 -2.34 3.72
N VAL A 228 11.65 -3.65 3.52
CA VAL A 228 12.80 -4.44 3.07
C VAL A 228 12.36 -5.57 2.15
N THR A 229 13.19 -5.90 1.15
CA THR A 229 13.10 -7.16 0.44
C THR A 229 14.43 -7.88 0.49
N VAL A 230 14.40 -9.19 0.55
CA VAL A 230 15.60 -10.01 0.82
C VAL A 230 15.77 -11.11 -0.20
N SER A 231 16.96 -11.26 -0.74
CA SER A 231 17.36 -12.37 -1.62
C SER A 231 17.50 -13.68 -0.79
N CYS A 232 16.36 -14.26 -0.40
CA CYS A 232 16.27 -15.29 0.62
C CYS A 232 17.10 -16.55 0.31
N PHE A 233 17.12 -17.01 -0.93
CA PHE A 233 17.81 -18.26 -1.29
C PHE A 233 19.34 -18.16 -1.13
N LYS A 234 19.91 -16.98 -1.39
CA LYS A 234 21.35 -16.75 -1.22
C LYS A 234 21.81 -16.78 0.24
N LEU A 235 20.86 -16.58 1.19
CA LEU A 235 21.16 -16.66 2.61
C LEU A 235 21.43 -18.10 3.09
N ILE A 236 20.78 -19.09 2.45
CA ILE A 236 20.78 -20.49 2.92
C ILE A 236 22.18 -21.07 2.95
N GLU A 237 22.99 -20.82 1.91
CA GLU A 237 24.34 -21.35 1.79
C GLU A 237 25.24 -20.94 2.97
N ARG A 238 25.10 -19.71 3.46
CA ARG A 238 25.94 -19.16 4.52
C ARG A 238 25.34 -19.29 5.93
N THR A 239 24.02 -19.15 6.06
CA THR A 239 23.37 -19.13 7.38
C THR A 239 22.69 -20.45 7.75
N GLY A 240 22.53 -21.36 6.80
CA GLY A 240 21.83 -22.63 6.96
C GLY A 240 20.34 -22.45 7.31
N THR A 241 19.74 -21.29 6.98
CA THR A 241 18.31 -21.02 7.22
C THR A 241 17.71 -20.15 6.13
N THR A 242 16.39 -20.14 6.04
CA THR A 242 15.63 -19.29 5.11
C THR A 242 15.16 -17.99 5.77
N GLY A 243 14.80 -16.99 4.94
CA GLY A 243 14.29 -15.71 5.43
C GLY A 243 12.83 -15.74 5.91
N CYS A 244 12.11 -16.85 5.75
CA CYS A 244 10.66 -16.89 5.87
C CYS A 244 10.14 -16.42 7.23
N LEU A 245 10.68 -16.95 8.35
CA LEU A 245 10.32 -16.51 9.70
C LEU A 245 10.68 -15.04 9.94
N ALA A 246 11.85 -14.62 9.46
CA ALA A 246 12.32 -13.25 9.64
C ALA A 246 11.37 -12.24 8.98
N LEU A 247 10.96 -12.51 7.74
CA LEU A 247 10.02 -11.66 7.00
C LEU A 247 8.62 -11.68 7.62
N ALA A 248 8.14 -12.83 8.09
CA ALA A 248 6.88 -12.95 8.82
C ALA A 248 6.88 -12.06 10.08
N MET A 249 7.92 -12.12 10.89
CA MET A 249 8.04 -11.33 12.13
C MET A 249 8.17 -9.83 11.85
N LEU A 250 8.92 -9.44 10.84
CA LEU A 250 9.02 -8.01 10.44
C LEU A 250 7.66 -7.46 10.03
N ASN A 251 6.89 -8.20 9.23
CA ASN A 251 5.54 -7.83 8.85
C ASN A 251 4.61 -7.69 10.06
N ASP A 252 4.72 -8.58 11.05
CA ASP A 252 3.98 -8.50 12.31
C ASP A 252 4.31 -7.27 13.16
N GLU A 253 5.51 -6.75 13.03
CA GLU A 253 5.96 -5.52 13.69
C GLU A 253 5.68 -4.25 12.88
N GLY A 254 5.13 -4.41 11.68
CA GLY A 254 4.77 -3.31 10.80
C GLY A 254 5.92 -2.80 9.93
N ILE A 255 7.06 -3.48 9.90
CA ILE A 255 8.11 -3.28 8.89
C ILE A 255 7.75 -4.15 7.69
N ILE A 256 7.32 -3.53 6.60
CA ILE A 256 6.96 -4.27 5.39
C ILE A 256 8.16 -5.08 4.89
N ALA A 257 7.98 -6.38 4.74
CA ALA A 257 9.05 -7.28 4.36
C ALA A 257 8.61 -8.25 3.25
N GLY A 258 9.29 -8.19 2.13
CA GLY A 258 9.09 -9.05 0.96
C GLY A 258 10.19 -10.08 0.77
N CYS A 259 9.90 -11.14 0.04
CA CYS A 259 10.80 -12.24 -0.28
C CYS A 259 11.43 -12.06 -1.66
N GLU A 260 12.52 -12.80 -1.90
CA GLU A 260 13.15 -12.97 -3.22
C GLU A 260 13.75 -11.72 -3.85
N GLY A 261 13.82 -10.60 -3.13
CA GLY A 261 14.23 -9.33 -3.71
C GLY A 261 13.16 -8.70 -4.61
N ASP A 262 11.88 -9.09 -4.52
CA ASP A 262 10.79 -8.56 -5.35
C ASP A 262 10.43 -7.12 -4.94
N LEU A 263 10.86 -6.17 -5.78
CA LEU A 263 10.69 -4.74 -5.59
C LEU A 263 9.24 -4.30 -5.76
N GLN A 264 8.56 -4.85 -6.76
CA GLN A 264 7.16 -4.53 -7.07
C GLN A 264 6.22 -5.03 -5.98
N SER A 265 6.48 -6.22 -5.44
CA SER A 265 5.66 -6.79 -4.36
C SER A 265 5.80 -6.02 -3.05
N VAL A 266 7.00 -5.55 -2.70
CA VAL A 266 7.19 -4.70 -1.52
C VAL A 266 6.48 -3.35 -1.71
N PHE A 267 6.55 -2.76 -2.88
CA PHE A 267 5.78 -1.55 -3.20
C PHE A 267 4.27 -1.79 -3.06
N THR A 268 3.78 -2.92 -3.60
CA THR A 268 2.36 -3.29 -3.48
C THR A 268 1.93 -3.43 -2.02
N LEU A 269 2.75 -4.07 -1.19
CA LEU A 269 2.51 -4.17 0.26
C LEU A 269 2.47 -2.80 0.95
N LEU A 270 3.34 -1.86 0.56
CA LEU A 270 3.34 -0.49 1.09
C LEU A 270 2.07 0.27 0.72
N VAL A 271 1.64 0.20 -0.55
CA VAL A 271 0.38 0.81 -1.01
C VAL A 271 -0.81 0.22 -0.26
N ALA A 272 -0.87 -1.11 -0.16
CA ALA A 272 -1.92 -1.82 0.57
C ALA A 272 -2.00 -1.35 2.02
N LYS A 273 -0.87 -1.30 2.73
CA LYS A 273 -0.79 -0.83 4.11
C LYS A 273 -1.18 0.63 4.26
N ALA A 274 -0.75 1.50 3.35
CA ALA A 274 -1.05 2.94 3.39
C ALA A 274 -2.55 3.21 3.28
N LEU A 275 -3.28 2.44 2.48
CA LEU A 275 -4.72 2.61 2.25
C LEU A 275 -5.59 1.86 3.24
N THR A 276 -5.17 0.67 3.68
CA THR A 276 -6.03 -0.23 4.47
C THR A 276 -5.60 -0.36 5.93
N GLY A 277 -4.39 0.09 6.25
CA GLY A 277 -3.77 -0.12 7.56
C GLY A 277 -3.34 -1.59 7.81
N LYS A 278 -3.63 -2.49 6.86
CA LYS A 278 -3.32 -3.93 6.99
C LYS A 278 -2.06 -4.29 6.21
N VAL A 279 -1.32 -5.23 6.73
CA VAL A 279 -0.24 -5.89 5.99
C VAL A 279 -0.86 -6.98 5.13
N GLY A 280 -0.48 -7.05 3.87
CA GLY A 280 -0.96 -8.09 2.94
C GLY A 280 -0.12 -9.37 3.02
N PHE A 281 -0.67 -10.47 2.55
CA PHE A 281 0.02 -11.73 2.34
C PHE A 281 0.59 -11.78 0.91
N MET A 282 1.91 -11.70 0.77
CA MET A 282 2.62 -11.90 -0.49
C MET A 282 2.61 -13.39 -0.85
N ALA A 283 2.06 -13.75 -2.01
CA ALA A 283 1.91 -15.14 -2.41
C ALA A 283 2.02 -15.38 -3.91
N ASN A 284 2.46 -16.59 -4.26
CA ASN A 284 2.49 -17.10 -5.62
C ASN A 284 1.12 -17.71 -6.00
N PRO A 285 0.56 -17.42 -7.19
CA PRO A 285 -0.46 -18.27 -7.79
C PRO A 285 0.13 -19.64 -8.10
N SER A 286 -0.15 -20.62 -7.23
CA SER A 286 0.45 -21.96 -7.32
C SER A 286 -0.45 -22.96 -8.06
N MET A 287 -1.75 -22.70 -8.16
CA MET A 287 -2.68 -23.48 -8.95
C MET A 287 -3.82 -22.57 -9.45
N ILE A 288 -4.21 -22.76 -10.71
CA ILE A 288 -5.30 -22.01 -11.34
C ILE A 288 -6.30 -23.01 -11.92
N ASN A 289 -7.54 -22.89 -11.49
CA ASN A 289 -8.67 -23.63 -12.06
C ASN A 289 -9.62 -22.65 -12.76
N ALA A 290 -9.34 -22.35 -14.01
CA ALA A 290 -10.14 -21.40 -14.80
C ALA A 290 -11.60 -21.85 -14.96
N ARG A 291 -11.88 -23.17 -15.01
CA ARG A 291 -13.24 -23.71 -15.12
C ARG A 291 -14.09 -23.37 -13.90
N ASN A 292 -13.51 -23.49 -12.72
CA ASN A 292 -14.19 -23.18 -11.46
C ASN A 292 -13.98 -21.72 -11.03
N ASN A 293 -13.19 -20.96 -11.77
CA ASN A 293 -12.76 -19.60 -11.41
C ASN A 293 -12.12 -19.53 -10.01
N GLU A 294 -11.17 -20.42 -9.76
CA GLU A 294 -10.48 -20.58 -8.47
C GLU A 294 -8.97 -20.54 -8.66
N ILE A 295 -8.30 -20.02 -7.66
CA ILE A 295 -6.84 -20.04 -7.56
C ILE A 295 -6.40 -20.54 -6.20
N ILE A 296 -5.19 -21.13 -6.13
CA ILE A 296 -4.50 -21.36 -4.88
C ILE A 296 -3.30 -20.40 -4.84
N LEU A 297 -3.27 -19.59 -3.81
CA LEU A 297 -2.16 -18.71 -3.49
C LEU A 297 -1.33 -19.36 -2.38
N ALA A 298 -0.01 -19.40 -2.55
CA ALA A 298 0.87 -20.05 -1.58
C ALA A 298 2.16 -19.24 -1.36
N HIS A 299 2.61 -19.14 -0.10
CA HIS A 299 3.93 -18.66 0.29
C HIS A 299 4.29 -19.09 1.73
N CYS A 300 5.54 -18.80 2.16
CA CYS A 300 6.02 -19.19 3.50
C CYS A 300 6.22 -18.00 4.46
N THR A 301 5.90 -16.76 4.04
CA THR A 301 6.30 -15.50 4.71
C THR A 301 5.14 -14.72 5.31
N ILE A 302 3.99 -15.34 5.52
CA ILE A 302 2.84 -14.66 6.13
C ILE A 302 3.17 -14.24 7.57
N GLY A 303 2.80 -13.02 7.95
CA GLY A 303 2.86 -12.58 9.34
C GLY A 303 1.89 -13.40 10.20
N MET A 304 2.36 -13.84 11.36
CA MET A 304 1.57 -14.69 12.25
C MET A 304 0.33 -13.98 12.78
N LYS A 305 0.41 -12.65 12.96
CA LYS A 305 -0.75 -11.82 13.36
C LYS A 305 -1.84 -11.68 12.30
N GLN A 306 -1.56 -12.08 11.06
CA GLN A 306 -2.53 -12.09 9.97
C GLN A 306 -3.34 -13.39 9.94
N THR A 307 -3.03 -14.34 10.80
CA THR A 307 -3.62 -15.68 10.84
C THR A 307 -4.44 -15.88 12.11
N GLU A 308 -5.46 -16.72 12.06
CA GLU A 308 -6.15 -17.17 13.27
C GLU A 308 -5.25 -18.08 14.12
N ARG A 309 -4.50 -18.95 13.45
CA ARG A 309 -3.52 -19.87 14.03
C ARG A 309 -2.43 -20.11 13.01
N TYR A 310 -1.26 -20.57 13.47
CA TYR A 310 -0.18 -20.98 12.60
C TYR A 310 0.49 -22.25 13.09
N ILE A 311 1.13 -22.95 12.15
CA ILE A 311 1.94 -24.13 12.36
C ILE A 311 3.36 -23.77 11.91
N ILE A 312 4.34 -24.14 12.72
CA ILE A 312 5.75 -24.03 12.36
C ILE A 312 6.10 -25.22 11.49
N ARG A 313 6.65 -24.93 10.31
CA ARG A 313 7.09 -25.88 9.30
C ARG A 313 8.53 -25.55 8.90
N ASN A 314 9.13 -26.40 8.07
CA ASN A 314 10.33 -26.04 7.31
C ASN A 314 9.95 -25.38 5.95
N HIS A 315 10.93 -24.84 5.25
CA HIS A 315 10.76 -24.41 3.86
C HIS A 315 10.61 -25.64 2.96
N PHE A 316 9.60 -25.65 2.07
CA PHE A 316 9.24 -26.89 1.38
C PHE A 316 10.29 -27.36 0.35
N GLU A 317 10.95 -26.42 -0.38
CA GLU A 317 11.94 -26.77 -1.42
C GLU A 317 13.28 -27.23 -0.86
N THR A 318 13.67 -26.65 0.28
CA THR A 318 15.02 -26.90 0.87
C THR A 318 14.97 -27.80 2.09
N GLU A 319 13.78 -28.11 2.58
CA GLU A 319 13.53 -28.88 3.81
C GLU A 319 14.30 -28.36 5.04
N SER A 320 14.72 -27.07 4.99
CA SER A 320 15.54 -26.42 6.02
C SER A 320 14.90 -25.11 6.49
N GLY A 321 15.43 -24.55 7.57
CA GLY A 321 14.96 -23.30 8.16
C GLY A 321 13.52 -23.38 8.69
N ILE A 322 12.91 -22.22 8.92
CA ILE A 322 11.55 -22.11 9.46
C ILE A 322 10.65 -21.38 8.49
N GLY A 323 9.57 -22.06 8.05
CA GLY A 323 8.46 -21.52 7.29
C GLY A 323 7.18 -21.48 8.14
N ILE A 324 6.29 -20.57 7.83
CA ILE A 324 4.99 -20.45 8.50
C ILE A 324 3.90 -21.06 7.62
N GLN A 325 3.12 -21.97 8.20
CA GLN A 325 1.83 -22.38 7.66
C GLN A 325 0.75 -21.65 8.44
N GLY A 326 0.29 -20.52 7.89
CA GLY A 326 -0.80 -19.74 8.47
C GLY A 326 -2.15 -20.32 8.10
N LEU A 327 -3.09 -20.28 9.03
CA LEU A 327 -4.51 -20.57 8.80
C LEU A 327 -5.25 -19.25 8.84
N LEU A 328 -5.76 -18.82 7.67
CA LEU A 328 -6.47 -17.54 7.52
C LEU A 328 -7.98 -17.77 7.69
N PRO A 329 -8.71 -16.78 8.21
CA PRO A 329 -10.18 -16.84 8.23
C PRO A 329 -10.73 -16.86 6.82
N GLU A 330 -11.79 -17.65 6.63
CA GLU A 330 -12.58 -17.64 5.40
C GLU A 330 -13.33 -16.31 5.26
N GLY A 331 -13.64 -15.92 4.03
CA GLY A 331 -14.39 -14.70 3.74
C GLY A 331 -13.79 -13.86 2.62
N ASP A 332 -14.24 -12.62 2.53
CA ASP A 332 -13.86 -11.71 1.45
C ASP A 332 -12.36 -11.41 1.46
N VAL A 333 -11.78 -11.39 0.28
CA VAL A 333 -10.38 -11.02 0.05
C VAL A 333 -10.24 -10.11 -1.15
N THR A 334 -9.17 -9.32 -1.13
CA THR A 334 -8.72 -8.51 -2.26
C THR A 334 -7.35 -8.99 -2.69
N ILE A 335 -7.16 -9.16 -3.99
CA ILE A 335 -5.87 -9.55 -4.59
C ILE A 335 -5.40 -8.38 -5.43
N VAL A 336 -4.20 -7.91 -5.15
CA VAL A 336 -3.61 -6.75 -5.83
C VAL A 336 -2.14 -7.00 -6.19
N LYS A 337 -1.71 -6.50 -7.33
CA LYS A 337 -0.31 -6.42 -7.75
C LYS A 337 -0.09 -5.08 -8.44
N CYS A 338 0.89 -4.32 -7.99
CA CYS A 338 1.45 -3.20 -8.74
C CYS A 338 2.65 -3.70 -9.55
N GLY A 339 2.74 -3.30 -10.80
CA GLY A 339 3.76 -3.75 -11.76
C GLY A 339 4.27 -2.62 -12.64
N GLY A 340 5.06 -3.01 -13.64
CA GLY A 340 5.78 -2.09 -14.52
C GLY A 340 7.08 -1.57 -13.90
N GLU A 341 8.06 -1.20 -14.73
CA GLU A 341 9.34 -0.64 -14.27
C GLU A 341 9.16 0.70 -13.55
N CYS A 342 8.07 1.43 -13.88
CA CYS A 342 7.70 2.71 -13.28
C CYS A 342 6.66 2.55 -12.16
N LEU A 343 6.26 1.34 -11.79
CA LEU A 343 5.17 1.06 -10.86
C LEU A 343 3.86 1.77 -11.29
N ASP A 344 3.54 1.67 -12.57
CA ASP A 344 2.43 2.36 -13.22
C ASP A 344 1.36 1.45 -13.81
N GLU A 345 1.49 0.16 -13.56
CA GLU A 345 0.50 -0.85 -13.89
C GLU A 345 -0.02 -1.52 -12.62
N TYR A 346 -1.25 -2.02 -12.65
CA TYR A 346 -1.78 -2.81 -11.55
C TYR A 346 -2.83 -3.82 -12.00
N TYR A 347 -2.85 -4.95 -11.30
CA TYR A 347 -3.97 -5.89 -11.28
C TYR A 347 -4.72 -5.76 -9.97
N LEU A 348 -6.02 -5.86 -10.02
CA LEU A 348 -6.89 -5.78 -8.84
C LEU A 348 -8.14 -6.63 -9.04
N SER A 349 -8.40 -7.51 -8.11
CA SER A 349 -9.59 -8.35 -8.06
C SER A 349 -10.02 -8.60 -6.63
N THR A 350 -11.27 -9.00 -6.47
CA THR A 350 -11.80 -9.54 -5.23
C THR A 350 -12.15 -11.01 -5.37
N GLY A 351 -12.35 -11.66 -4.25
CA GLY A 351 -12.80 -13.06 -4.19
C GLY A 351 -13.20 -13.45 -2.78
N THR A 352 -13.48 -14.72 -2.61
CA THR A 352 -13.76 -15.31 -1.29
C THR A 352 -12.73 -16.40 -1.01
N LEU A 353 -12.00 -16.27 0.10
CA LEU A 353 -11.17 -17.34 0.63
C LEU A 353 -12.09 -18.43 1.17
N THR A 354 -12.02 -19.62 0.59
CA THR A 354 -12.93 -20.74 0.86
C THR A 354 -12.27 -21.88 1.61
N GLU A 355 -10.94 -21.97 1.61
CA GLU A 355 -10.22 -23.09 2.22
C GLU A 355 -8.76 -22.75 2.48
N ASN A 356 -8.21 -23.21 3.60
CA ASN A 356 -6.77 -23.33 3.82
C ASN A 356 -6.31 -24.71 3.36
N THR A 357 -5.64 -24.80 2.21
CA THR A 357 -5.17 -26.06 1.64
C THR A 357 -3.84 -26.53 2.25
N ASN A 358 -3.41 -27.75 1.96
CA ASN A 358 -2.16 -28.30 2.45
C ASN A 358 -1.54 -29.28 1.45
N TYR A 359 -1.27 -28.82 0.25
CA TYR A 359 -0.56 -29.61 -0.77
C TYR A 359 0.93 -29.70 -0.41
N ILE A 360 1.49 -30.92 -0.55
CA ILE A 360 2.87 -31.20 -0.09
C ILE A 360 3.90 -30.40 -0.92
N ASN A 361 3.69 -30.27 -2.22
CA ASN A 361 4.65 -29.67 -3.16
C ASN A 361 4.39 -28.17 -3.39
N MET A 362 4.02 -27.44 -2.35
CA MET A 362 3.80 -26.00 -2.38
C MET A 362 4.33 -25.35 -1.10
N CYS A 363 4.56 -24.04 -1.16
CA CYS A 363 4.83 -23.23 0.04
C CYS A 363 3.78 -23.46 1.12
N ARG A 364 4.18 -23.29 2.38
CA ARG A 364 3.44 -23.85 3.53
C ARG A 364 2.10 -23.17 3.82
N THR A 365 1.99 -21.84 3.73
CA THR A 365 0.69 -21.16 3.79
C THR A 365 0.04 -21.24 2.43
N GLN A 366 -1.16 -21.80 2.38
CA GLN A 366 -1.90 -22.03 1.14
C GLN A 366 -3.36 -21.69 1.34
N VAL A 367 -3.90 -20.85 0.46
CA VAL A 367 -5.32 -20.48 0.50
C VAL A 367 -5.96 -20.66 -0.87
N ARG A 368 -7.15 -21.27 -0.90
CA ARG A 368 -8.01 -21.34 -2.07
C ARG A 368 -8.91 -20.12 -2.10
N VAL A 369 -8.93 -19.44 -3.23
CA VAL A 369 -9.78 -18.28 -3.44
C VAL A 369 -10.68 -18.51 -4.64
N LYS A 370 -11.99 -18.35 -4.42
CA LYS A 370 -13.01 -18.23 -5.47
C LYS A 370 -12.99 -16.79 -5.95
N MET A 371 -12.62 -16.58 -7.21
CA MET A 371 -12.45 -15.23 -7.78
C MET A 371 -13.78 -14.61 -8.19
N ASN A 372 -13.93 -13.30 -8.05
CA ASN A 372 -15.06 -12.54 -8.58
C ASN A 372 -14.83 -12.09 -10.04
N THR A 373 -13.56 -11.91 -10.44
CA THR A 373 -13.19 -11.69 -11.85
C THR A 373 -12.59 -12.97 -12.45
N PRO A 374 -12.51 -13.10 -13.77
CA PRO A 374 -11.92 -14.28 -14.39
C PRO A 374 -10.49 -14.56 -13.92
N ALA A 375 -10.23 -15.79 -13.48
CA ALA A 375 -8.88 -16.21 -13.07
C ALA A 375 -7.91 -16.39 -14.25
N ASP A 376 -8.39 -16.26 -15.48
CA ASP A 376 -7.58 -16.37 -16.69
C ASP A 376 -6.58 -15.22 -16.89
N TYR A 377 -6.73 -14.10 -16.16
CA TYR A 377 -5.70 -13.09 -16.04
C TYR A 377 -4.32 -13.70 -15.75
N PHE A 378 -4.25 -14.62 -14.79
CA PHE A 378 -2.99 -15.28 -14.40
C PHE A 378 -2.37 -16.13 -15.51
N LEU A 379 -3.16 -16.50 -16.52
CA LEU A 379 -2.73 -17.31 -17.67
C LEU A 379 -2.47 -16.47 -18.93
N LYS A 380 -3.02 -15.27 -19.00
CA LYS A 380 -3.00 -14.44 -20.22
C LYS A 380 -2.14 -13.18 -20.08
N ASN A 381 -2.30 -12.43 -19.00
CA ASN A 381 -1.70 -11.11 -18.83
C ASN A 381 -1.12 -10.88 -17.41
N PRO A 382 -0.39 -11.83 -16.78
CA PRO A 382 0.06 -11.68 -15.40
C PRO A 382 1.12 -10.59 -15.25
N LEU A 383 1.02 -9.79 -14.20
CA LEU A 383 2.04 -8.82 -13.77
C LEU A 383 3.11 -9.49 -12.89
N GLY A 384 3.69 -10.60 -13.35
CA GLY A 384 4.67 -11.38 -12.59
C GLY A 384 4.04 -12.46 -11.70
N ASN A 385 4.85 -13.08 -10.83
CA ASN A 385 4.44 -14.22 -10.02
C ASN A 385 3.77 -13.84 -8.70
N HIS A 386 4.37 -12.96 -7.89
CA HIS A 386 3.81 -12.62 -6.58
C HIS A 386 2.65 -11.64 -6.68
N HIS A 387 1.58 -11.97 -5.97
CA HIS A 387 0.43 -11.09 -5.75
C HIS A 387 0.19 -10.92 -4.26
N ILE A 388 -0.44 -9.83 -3.87
CA ILE A 388 -0.73 -9.53 -2.47
C ILE A 388 -2.19 -9.79 -2.19
N LEU A 389 -2.47 -10.68 -1.23
CA LEU A 389 -3.80 -10.96 -0.73
C LEU A 389 -4.05 -10.15 0.55
N LEU A 390 -5.17 -9.46 0.61
CA LEU A 390 -5.68 -8.72 1.76
C LEU A 390 -6.99 -9.35 2.22
N GLN A 391 -7.14 -9.57 3.51
CA GLN A 391 -8.42 -9.99 4.10
C GLN A 391 -9.39 -8.81 4.13
N GLY A 392 -10.53 -8.94 3.45
CA GLY A 392 -11.56 -7.93 3.26
C GLY A 392 -11.64 -7.41 1.83
N ASN A 393 -12.69 -6.63 1.56
CA ASN A 393 -12.90 -6.00 0.26
C ASN A 393 -12.39 -4.54 0.28
N TYR A 394 -11.32 -4.30 -0.48
CA TYR A 394 -10.67 -2.98 -0.64
C TYR A 394 -10.62 -2.54 -2.11
N GLU A 395 -11.42 -3.17 -2.99
CA GLU A 395 -11.36 -2.91 -4.42
C GLU A 395 -11.52 -1.42 -4.74
N ASN A 396 -12.57 -0.80 -4.21
CA ASN A 396 -12.87 0.60 -4.52
C ASN A 396 -11.74 1.54 -4.10
N SER A 397 -11.22 1.40 -2.88
CA SER A 397 -10.17 2.30 -2.37
C SER A 397 -8.85 2.14 -3.10
N LEU A 398 -8.44 0.89 -3.38
CA LEU A 398 -7.22 0.60 -4.13
C LEU A 398 -7.33 1.05 -5.59
N ASN A 399 -8.45 0.73 -6.24
CA ASN A 399 -8.69 1.11 -7.63
C ASN A 399 -8.67 2.64 -7.80
N GLU A 400 -9.39 3.35 -6.95
CA GLU A 400 -9.45 4.79 -7.02
C GLU A 400 -8.08 5.44 -6.79
N PHE A 401 -7.34 4.98 -5.77
CA PHE A 401 -6.00 5.48 -5.49
C PHE A 401 -5.04 5.26 -6.66
N LEU A 402 -5.00 4.05 -7.22
CA LEU A 402 -4.11 3.72 -8.33
C LEU A 402 -4.48 4.47 -9.61
N MET A 403 -5.78 4.59 -9.93
CA MET A 403 -6.25 5.40 -11.05
C MET A 403 -5.95 6.90 -10.87
N ALA A 404 -6.14 7.44 -9.66
CA ALA A 404 -5.82 8.83 -9.37
C ALA A 404 -4.34 9.12 -9.62
N ASN A 405 -3.46 8.15 -9.29
CA ASN A 405 -2.03 8.19 -9.56
C ASN A 405 -1.66 7.77 -11.00
N SER A 406 -2.63 7.73 -11.93
CA SER A 406 -2.41 7.41 -13.35
C SER A 406 -1.78 6.04 -13.59
N CYS A 407 -2.10 5.04 -12.75
CA CYS A 407 -1.76 3.66 -13.02
C CYS A 407 -2.76 3.05 -14.00
N LYS A 408 -2.27 2.18 -14.88
CA LYS A 408 -3.06 1.44 -15.85
C LYS A 408 -3.49 0.09 -15.24
N ARG A 409 -4.79 -0.17 -15.24
CA ARG A 409 -5.31 -1.49 -14.83
C ARG A 409 -5.04 -2.52 -15.93
N THR A 410 -4.54 -3.67 -15.53
CA THR A 410 -4.36 -4.86 -16.38
C THR A 410 -5.51 -5.81 -16.09
N GLU A 411 -6.17 -6.30 -17.15
CA GLU A 411 -7.32 -7.23 -17.09
C GLU A 411 -6.95 -8.61 -17.61
#